data_8a72ec209fcd7a7c1ea62a2e0c0d3c54
#
_entry.id   8a72ec209fcd7a7c1ea62a2e0c0d3c54
#
_cell.length_a   1.000
_cell.length_b   1.000
_cell.length_c   1.000
_cell.angle_alpha   90.00
_cell.angle_beta   90.00
_cell.angle_gamma   90.00
#
_symmetry.space_group_name_H-M   'P 1'
#
loop_
_entity.id
_entity.type
_entity.pdbx_description
1 polymer ?
#
loop_
_entity_poly.entity_id
_entity_poly.type
_entity_poly.pdbx_seq_one_letter_code
_entity_poly.pdbx_strand_id
1 'polypeptide(L)'
;MSDTRIVGKLISTAARSSLQPIGLARKGRSRLWYDDRGWSLIVAEFQPGRGPGTYLNVGAMWLWADRDYWAFDEGARLYWRGDGSLRTEPPLGEAGWTQHVDFLNADQFSRDVALAAEVAARRVVELRTQFPDVAAVADHLLSRATRRAESPLWHAFHAGAAAALGGDAAAAERSFAKVL
;
A
#
# COMPACT_ATOMS: atom_id res chain seq x y z
N MET A 1 25.70 18.68 3.49
CA MET A 1 25.06 17.36 3.22
C MET A 1 23.83 17.67 2.39
N SER A 2 23.57 16.98 1.27
CA SER A 2 22.42 17.33 0.42
C SER A 2 21.10 16.97 1.12
N ASP A 3 20.04 17.76 0.88
CA ASP A 3 18.71 17.56 1.46
C ASP A 3 18.17 16.15 1.19
N THR A 4 18.43 15.60 0.00
CA THR A 4 18.05 14.22 -0.37
C THR A 4 18.62 13.16 0.59
N ARG A 5 19.84 13.36 1.07
CA ARG A 5 20.49 12.43 2.03
C ARG A 5 19.88 12.55 3.42
N ILE A 6 19.56 13.78 3.85
CA ILE A 6 18.88 14.04 5.13
C ILE A 6 17.49 13.40 5.10
N VAL A 7 16.71 13.71 4.07
CA VAL A 7 15.36 13.15 3.84
C VAL A 7 15.40 11.60 3.88
N GLY A 8 16.32 10.98 3.15
CA GLY A 8 16.46 9.52 3.15
C GLY A 8 16.78 8.92 4.52
N LYS A 9 17.60 9.59 5.33
CA LYS A 9 17.94 9.17 6.70
C LYS A 9 16.72 9.28 7.62
N LEU A 10 16.00 10.41 7.59
CA LEU A 10 14.83 10.65 8.43
C LEU A 10 13.70 9.67 8.11
N ILE A 11 13.40 9.43 6.81
CA ILE A 11 12.45 8.39 6.39
C ILE A 11 12.86 7.02 6.93
N SER A 12 14.14 6.64 6.78
CA SER A 12 14.61 5.33 7.27
C SER A 12 14.49 5.18 8.77
N THR A 13 14.69 6.26 9.54
CA THR A 13 14.53 6.26 10.99
C THR A 13 13.07 6.10 11.37
N ALA A 14 12.18 6.93 10.83
CA ALA A 14 10.74 6.88 11.11
C ALA A 14 10.11 5.53 10.72
N ALA A 15 10.39 5.05 9.50
CA ALA A 15 9.89 3.77 9.01
C ALA A 15 10.40 2.60 9.87
N ARG A 16 11.67 2.62 10.31
CA ARG A 16 12.19 1.59 11.20
C ARG A 16 11.47 1.59 12.55
N SER A 17 11.21 2.76 13.11
CA SER A 17 10.54 2.86 14.42
C SER A 17 9.09 2.39 14.39
N SER A 18 8.37 2.57 13.27
CA SER A 18 6.93 2.25 13.19
C SER A 18 6.64 0.93 12.48
N LEU A 19 7.41 0.56 11.44
CA LEU A 19 7.10 -0.61 10.62
C LEU A 19 7.84 -1.88 11.05
N GLN A 20 9.08 -1.76 11.54
CA GLN A 20 9.85 -2.92 11.99
C GLN A 20 9.21 -3.62 13.21
N PRO A 21 8.69 -2.91 14.24
CA PRO A 21 8.04 -3.55 15.38
C PRO A 21 6.79 -4.35 15.01
N ILE A 22 6.13 -4.01 13.90
CA ILE A 22 4.98 -4.76 13.39
C ILE A 22 5.37 -5.80 12.32
N GLY A 23 6.67 -6.09 12.18
CA GLY A 23 7.18 -7.22 11.40
C GLY A 23 7.52 -6.92 9.93
N LEU A 24 7.48 -5.65 9.47
CA LEU A 24 7.90 -5.36 8.10
C LEU A 24 9.44 -5.36 7.99
N ALA A 25 9.93 -5.98 6.91
CA ALA A 25 11.31 -5.95 6.50
C ALA A 25 11.55 -4.85 5.46
N ARG A 26 12.74 -4.24 5.48
CA ARG A 26 13.13 -3.26 4.47
C ARG A 26 13.70 -3.95 3.24
N LYS A 27 13.28 -3.56 2.02
CA LYS A 27 13.87 -4.03 0.77
C LYS A 27 15.23 -3.39 0.51
N GLY A 28 16.29 -4.03 0.95
CA GLY A 28 17.66 -3.58 0.75
C GLY A 28 17.89 -2.13 1.24
N ARG A 29 18.35 -1.24 0.35
CA ARG A 29 18.57 0.19 0.63
C ARG A 29 17.42 1.09 0.16
N SER A 30 16.35 0.53 -0.39
CA SER A 30 15.20 1.30 -0.90
C SER A 30 14.39 1.95 0.23
N ARG A 31 13.39 2.74 -0.13
CA ARG A 31 12.40 3.32 0.79
C ARG A 31 11.14 2.46 0.88
N LEU A 32 11.24 1.18 0.49
CA LEU A 32 10.16 0.20 0.48
C LEU A 32 10.34 -0.78 1.64
N TRP A 33 9.23 -1.03 2.34
CA TRP A 33 9.09 -1.99 3.43
C TRP A 33 8.00 -2.98 3.07
N TYR A 34 8.14 -4.23 3.47
CA TYR A 34 7.18 -5.26 3.12
C TYR A 34 7.04 -6.31 4.21
N ASP A 35 5.87 -6.94 4.23
CA ASP A 35 5.53 -8.13 4.98
C ASP A 35 5.21 -9.23 3.98
N ASP A 36 6.01 -10.30 3.99
CA ASP A 36 5.83 -11.47 3.10
C ASP A 36 4.93 -12.49 3.80
N ARG A 37 3.77 -12.73 3.21
CA ARG A 37 2.77 -13.68 3.70
C ARG A 37 2.70 -14.95 2.85
N GLY A 38 3.68 -15.16 1.94
CA GLY A 38 3.79 -16.31 1.05
C GLY A 38 2.90 -16.23 -0.19
N TRP A 39 1.67 -15.77 -0.07
CA TRP A 39 0.72 -15.57 -1.19
C TRP A 39 0.49 -14.10 -1.53
N SER A 40 0.89 -13.20 -0.67
CA SER A 40 0.82 -11.76 -0.87
C SER A 40 1.97 -11.04 -0.17
N LEU A 41 2.26 -9.83 -0.63
CA LEU A 41 3.09 -8.86 0.08
C LEU A 41 2.21 -7.70 0.54
N ILE A 42 2.32 -7.31 1.82
CA ILE A 42 1.83 -5.99 2.24
C ILE A 42 2.99 -5.04 2.15
N VAL A 43 2.82 -3.95 1.41
CA VAL A 43 3.90 -3.06 1.02
C VAL A 43 3.64 -1.65 1.54
N ALA A 44 4.64 -1.03 2.15
CA ALA A 44 4.68 0.39 2.49
C ALA A 44 5.87 1.05 1.78
N GLU A 45 5.61 2.05 0.96
CA GLU A 45 6.61 2.76 0.19
C GLU A 45 6.59 4.24 0.47
N PHE A 46 7.75 4.81 0.82
CA PHE A 46 7.98 6.24 0.89
C PHE A 46 8.51 6.73 -0.47
N GLN A 47 7.60 6.91 -1.42
CA GLN A 47 7.91 7.22 -2.81
C GLN A 47 8.50 8.64 -2.95
N PRO A 48 9.66 8.82 -3.62
CA PRO A 48 10.22 10.13 -3.90
C PRO A 48 9.27 10.99 -4.75
N GLY A 49 9.16 12.28 -4.43
CA GLY A 49 8.50 13.28 -5.24
C GLY A 49 9.46 13.97 -6.23
N ARG A 50 8.98 15.00 -6.91
CA ARG A 50 9.81 15.87 -7.79
C ARG A 50 10.79 16.74 -6.99
N GLY A 51 10.48 17.03 -5.72
CA GLY A 51 11.29 17.82 -4.79
C GLY A 51 11.76 16.99 -3.60
N PRO A 52 12.48 17.63 -2.66
CA PRO A 52 12.85 16.99 -1.40
C PRO A 52 11.59 16.71 -0.58
N GLY A 53 11.33 15.43 -0.32
CA GLY A 53 10.13 14.98 0.38
C GLY A 53 9.75 13.56 0.03
N THR A 54 8.52 13.17 0.34
CA THR A 54 8.02 11.83 0.06
C THR A 54 6.50 11.76 0.00
N TYR A 55 5.99 10.94 -0.89
CA TYR A 55 4.63 10.40 -0.82
C TYR A 55 4.63 9.11 0.00
N LEU A 56 3.45 8.73 0.50
CA LEU A 56 3.24 7.46 1.19
C LEU A 56 2.24 6.61 0.41
N ASN A 57 2.68 5.41 0.03
CA ASN A 57 1.84 4.37 -0.56
C ASN A 57 1.82 3.17 0.39
N VAL A 58 0.62 2.61 0.65
CA VAL A 58 0.47 1.35 1.40
C VAL A 58 -0.60 0.51 0.75
N GLY A 59 -0.30 -0.75 0.49
CA GLY A 59 -1.24 -1.66 -0.13
C GLY A 59 -0.76 -3.10 -0.13
N ALA A 60 -1.51 -3.95 -0.80
CA ALA A 60 -1.19 -5.36 -0.99
C ALA A 60 -0.84 -5.64 -2.45
N MET A 61 0.10 -6.55 -2.65
CA MET A 61 0.48 -7.14 -3.94
C MET A 61 0.18 -8.63 -3.88
N TRP A 62 -0.55 -9.13 -4.89
CA TRP A 62 -0.89 -10.54 -4.98
C TRP A 62 0.20 -11.31 -5.75
N LEU A 63 0.72 -12.40 -5.16
CA LEU A 63 1.84 -13.15 -5.73
C LEU A 63 1.44 -14.22 -6.75
N TRP A 64 0.16 -14.41 -7.01
CA TRP A 64 -0.30 -15.29 -8.10
C TRP A 64 -0.23 -14.66 -9.51
N ALA A 65 0.05 -13.36 -9.60
CA ALA A 65 0.37 -12.72 -10.86
C ALA A 65 1.90 -12.66 -11.02
N ASP A 66 2.42 -13.36 -12.05
CA ASP A 66 3.85 -13.32 -12.38
C ASP A 66 4.26 -11.93 -12.86
N ARG A 67 5.13 -11.26 -12.08
CA ARG A 67 5.60 -9.90 -12.32
C ARG A 67 7.02 -9.71 -11.82
N ASP A 68 7.81 -8.98 -12.56
CA ASP A 68 9.17 -8.59 -12.21
C ASP A 68 9.26 -7.23 -11.46
N TYR A 69 8.12 -6.59 -11.21
CA TYR A 69 8.01 -5.30 -10.52
C TYR A 69 7.05 -5.35 -9.33
N TRP A 70 7.25 -4.42 -8.40
CA TRP A 70 6.38 -4.26 -7.23
C TRP A 70 5.13 -3.45 -7.62
N ALA A 71 3.97 -3.98 -7.27
CA ALA A 71 2.67 -3.40 -7.59
C ALA A 71 1.82 -3.18 -6.34
N PHE A 72 0.77 -2.40 -6.49
CA PHE A 72 -0.29 -2.25 -5.51
C PHE A 72 -1.59 -2.72 -6.16
N ASP A 73 -1.95 -4.00 -5.94
CA ASP A 73 -3.19 -4.58 -6.45
C ASP A 73 -4.39 -4.13 -5.61
N GLU A 74 -4.15 -3.90 -4.32
CA GLU A 74 -5.10 -3.29 -3.41
C GLU A 74 -4.43 -2.19 -2.59
N GLY A 75 -5.12 -1.08 -2.34
CA GLY A 75 -4.55 0.12 -1.73
C GLY A 75 -3.79 0.98 -2.73
N ALA A 76 -3.00 1.87 -2.30
CA ALA A 76 -1.98 2.68 -2.97
C ALA A 76 -1.64 3.94 -2.17
N ARG A 77 -1.81 5.14 -2.79
CA ARG A 77 -1.56 6.44 -2.18
C ARG A 77 -2.43 6.65 -0.96
N LEU A 78 -1.81 7.03 0.17
CA LEU A 78 -2.53 7.43 1.35
C LEU A 78 -2.68 8.95 1.43
N TYR A 79 -3.81 9.36 1.99
CA TYR A 79 -4.11 10.73 2.41
C TYR A 79 -4.33 10.71 3.92
N TRP A 80 -3.76 11.67 4.65
CA TRP A 80 -3.89 11.74 6.11
C TRP A 80 -4.04 13.17 6.59
N ARG A 81 -4.47 13.33 7.84
CA ARG A 81 -4.53 14.59 8.57
C ARG A 81 -3.59 14.55 9.78
N GLY A 82 -3.35 15.73 10.38
CA GLY A 82 -2.54 15.87 11.58
C GLY A 82 -3.11 15.13 12.81
N ASP A 83 -4.41 14.87 12.85
CA ASP A 83 -5.08 14.05 13.88
C ASP A 83 -4.89 12.53 13.66
N GLY A 84 -4.20 12.15 12.61
CA GLY A 84 -3.95 10.76 12.24
C GLY A 84 -5.08 10.07 11.48
N SER A 85 -6.17 10.75 11.11
CA SER A 85 -7.16 10.22 10.18
C SER A 85 -6.52 9.88 8.85
N LEU A 86 -6.95 8.78 8.19
CA LEU A 86 -6.42 8.34 6.91
C LEU A 86 -7.52 7.98 5.92
N ARG A 87 -7.21 8.09 4.63
CA ARG A 87 -8.03 7.66 3.49
C ARG A 87 -7.15 7.09 2.38
N THR A 88 -7.74 6.21 1.58
CA THR A 88 -7.13 5.66 0.35
C THR A 88 -7.64 6.35 -0.92
N GLU A 89 -8.69 7.17 -0.81
CA GLU A 89 -9.26 7.92 -1.91
C GLU A 89 -8.98 9.41 -1.78
N PRO A 90 -8.86 10.15 -2.90
CA PRO A 90 -8.64 11.60 -2.86
C PRO A 90 -9.77 12.32 -2.12
N PRO A 91 -9.47 13.15 -1.12
CA PRO A 91 -10.47 13.92 -0.37
C PRO A 91 -10.87 15.17 -1.17
N LEU A 92 -11.70 15.00 -2.18
CA LEU A 92 -12.11 16.07 -3.10
C LEU A 92 -12.78 17.22 -2.35
N GLY A 93 -12.16 18.41 -2.39
CA GLY A 93 -12.69 19.64 -1.78
C GLY A 93 -12.59 19.73 -0.25
N GLU A 94 -12.05 18.74 0.43
CA GLU A 94 -11.88 18.73 1.89
C GLU A 94 -10.52 19.31 2.30
N ALA A 95 -10.50 20.32 3.17
CA ALA A 95 -9.27 20.91 3.68
C ALA A 95 -8.57 20.02 4.73
N GLY A 96 -7.27 20.24 4.93
CA GLY A 96 -6.46 19.62 5.97
C GLY A 96 -5.95 18.21 5.65
N TRP A 97 -6.25 17.66 4.49
CA TRP A 97 -5.66 16.40 4.03
C TRP A 97 -4.34 16.64 3.32
N THR A 98 -3.37 15.78 3.58
CA THR A 98 -2.09 15.75 2.86
C THR A 98 -1.84 14.35 2.28
N GLN A 99 -1.03 14.27 1.23
CA GLN A 99 -0.53 13.03 0.63
C GLN A 99 0.99 13.05 0.47
N HIS A 100 1.61 14.18 0.78
CA HIS A 100 3.03 14.40 0.60
C HIS A 100 3.61 15.08 1.84
N VAL A 101 4.77 14.62 2.26
CA VAL A 101 5.58 15.26 3.30
C VAL A 101 6.63 16.10 2.61
N ASP A 102 6.48 17.42 2.67
CA ASP A 102 7.46 18.38 2.12
C ASP A 102 8.62 18.58 3.09
N PHE A 103 9.83 18.62 2.56
CA PHE A 103 11.01 18.96 3.35
C PHE A 103 11.24 20.48 3.36
N LEU A 104 10.91 21.12 4.44
CA LEU A 104 11.23 22.53 4.69
C LEU A 104 12.51 22.65 5.54
N ASN A 105 12.64 21.83 6.58
CA ASN A 105 13.82 21.66 7.42
C ASN A 105 13.80 20.28 8.10
N ALA A 106 14.91 19.91 8.73
CA ALA A 106 15.06 18.58 9.32
C ALA A 106 14.08 18.30 10.46
N ASP A 107 13.81 19.27 11.32
CA ASP A 107 12.96 19.10 12.50
C ASP A 107 11.47 18.95 12.11
N GLN A 108 10.99 19.81 11.19
CA GLN A 108 9.65 19.70 10.64
C GLN A 108 9.48 18.35 9.93
N PHE A 109 10.40 18.02 9.02
CA PHE A 109 10.31 16.79 8.24
C PHE A 109 10.36 15.54 9.12
N SER A 110 11.18 15.55 10.18
CA SER A 110 11.26 14.45 11.14
C SER A 110 9.93 14.18 11.83
N ARG A 111 9.21 15.22 12.25
CA ARG A 111 7.88 15.08 12.87
C ARG A 111 6.85 14.56 11.88
N ASP A 112 6.80 15.15 10.69
CA ASP A 112 5.76 14.84 9.71
C ASP A 112 5.94 13.45 9.10
N VAL A 113 7.20 13.02 8.85
CA VAL A 113 7.45 11.65 8.37
C VAL A 113 7.26 10.61 9.46
N ALA A 114 7.43 10.95 10.75
CA ALA A 114 7.08 10.05 11.85
C ALA A 114 5.57 9.79 11.87
N LEU A 115 4.74 10.84 11.78
CA LEU A 115 3.29 10.69 11.66
C LEU A 115 2.91 9.85 10.42
N ALA A 116 3.52 10.11 9.27
CA ALA A 116 3.28 9.32 8.06
C ALA A 116 3.64 7.83 8.26
N ALA A 117 4.73 7.53 8.98
CA ALA A 117 5.12 6.14 9.29
C ALA A 117 4.14 5.44 10.26
N GLU A 118 3.57 6.17 11.22
CA GLU A 118 2.51 5.66 12.10
C GLU A 118 1.21 5.39 11.32
N VAL A 119 0.84 6.29 10.40
CA VAL A 119 -0.29 6.09 9.49
C VAL A 119 -0.08 4.85 8.62
N ALA A 120 1.14 4.66 8.08
CA ALA A 120 1.48 3.46 7.33
C ALA A 120 1.33 2.19 8.18
N ALA A 121 1.82 2.20 9.42
CA ALA A 121 1.73 1.05 10.31
C ALA A 121 0.26 0.66 10.60
N ARG A 122 -0.61 1.63 10.86
CA ARG A 122 -2.05 1.37 11.04
C ARG A 122 -2.67 0.76 9.78
N ARG A 123 -2.37 1.33 8.60
CA ARG A 123 -2.90 0.80 7.34
C ARG A 123 -2.44 -0.62 7.06
N VAL A 124 -1.19 -0.96 7.40
CA VAL A 124 -0.69 -2.35 7.33
C VAL A 124 -1.52 -3.29 8.19
N VAL A 125 -1.82 -2.90 9.43
CA VAL A 125 -2.66 -3.71 10.33
C VAL A 125 -4.08 -3.88 9.79
N GLU A 126 -4.67 -2.81 9.25
CA GLU A 126 -5.99 -2.87 8.60
C GLU A 126 -5.99 -3.85 7.42
N LEU A 127 -4.98 -3.80 6.54
CA LEU A 127 -4.87 -4.72 5.40
C LEU A 127 -4.71 -6.18 5.86
N ARG A 128 -3.96 -6.43 6.92
CA ARG A 128 -3.84 -7.78 7.50
C ARG A 128 -5.18 -8.32 8.03
N THR A 129 -5.96 -7.43 8.64
CA THR A 129 -7.30 -7.78 9.15
C THR A 129 -8.29 -7.96 8.01
N GLN A 130 -8.21 -7.12 6.98
CA GLN A 130 -9.08 -7.20 5.80
C GLN A 130 -8.81 -8.45 4.96
N PHE A 131 -7.54 -8.85 4.86
CA PHE A 131 -7.08 -9.97 4.03
C PHE A 131 -6.30 -10.99 4.87
N PRO A 132 -6.96 -11.72 5.79
CA PRO A 132 -6.29 -12.74 6.60
C PRO A 132 -5.80 -13.93 5.78
N ASP A 133 -6.51 -14.24 4.68
CA ASP A 133 -6.26 -15.35 3.77
C ASP A 133 -6.74 -15.05 2.35
N VAL A 134 -6.52 -15.99 1.44
CA VAL A 134 -6.90 -15.86 0.02
C VAL A 134 -8.42 -15.85 -0.17
N ALA A 135 -9.18 -16.56 0.67
CA ALA A 135 -10.63 -16.58 0.59
C ALA A 135 -11.23 -15.19 0.85
N ALA A 136 -10.73 -14.49 1.87
CA ALA A 136 -11.12 -13.10 2.14
C ALA A 136 -10.80 -12.14 0.96
N VAL A 137 -9.70 -12.37 0.23
CA VAL A 137 -9.40 -11.62 -1.00
C VAL A 137 -10.40 -11.95 -2.09
N ALA A 138 -10.76 -13.24 -2.27
CA ALA A 138 -11.77 -13.65 -3.25
C ALA A 138 -13.12 -12.99 -2.97
N ASP A 139 -13.60 -13.05 -1.74
CA ASP A 139 -14.86 -12.43 -1.31
C ASP A 139 -14.85 -10.91 -1.57
N HIS A 140 -13.76 -10.25 -1.23
CA HIS A 140 -13.60 -8.81 -1.46
C HIS A 140 -13.65 -8.47 -2.96
N LEU A 141 -12.88 -9.17 -3.79
CA LEU A 141 -12.81 -8.88 -5.23
C LEU A 141 -14.09 -9.27 -5.98
N LEU A 142 -14.77 -10.34 -5.57
CA LEU A 142 -16.04 -10.76 -6.18
C LEU A 142 -17.21 -9.86 -5.81
N SER A 143 -17.20 -9.27 -4.61
CA SER A 143 -18.30 -8.44 -4.10
C SER A 143 -18.21 -6.96 -4.50
N ARG A 144 -17.01 -6.44 -4.79
CA ARG A 144 -16.85 -5.04 -5.15
C ARG A 144 -16.93 -4.76 -6.65
N ALA A 145 -17.38 -3.57 -7.01
CA ALA A 145 -17.28 -3.09 -8.39
C ALA A 145 -15.82 -2.79 -8.76
N THR A 146 -15.49 -2.90 -10.05
CA THR A 146 -14.22 -2.44 -10.62
C THR A 146 -14.02 -0.96 -10.35
N ARG A 147 -12.88 -0.55 -9.82
CA ARG A 147 -12.55 0.86 -9.57
C ARG A 147 -12.31 1.59 -10.88
N ARG A 148 -12.59 2.91 -10.91
CA ARG A 148 -12.47 3.74 -12.13
C ARG A 148 -11.09 3.66 -12.80
N ALA A 149 -10.02 3.53 -12.02
CA ALA A 149 -8.65 3.46 -12.50
C ALA A 149 -8.13 2.03 -12.71
N GLU A 150 -8.97 1.02 -12.45
CA GLU A 150 -8.62 -0.39 -12.53
C GLU A 150 -9.05 -0.97 -13.88
N SER A 151 -8.20 -1.79 -14.49
CA SER A 151 -8.59 -2.57 -15.67
C SER A 151 -9.63 -3.63 -15.29
N PRO A 152 -10.81 -3.68 -15.96
CA PRO A 152 -11.79 -4.73 -15.69
C PRO A 152 -11.23 -6.15 -15.89
N LEU A 153 -10.31 -6.33 -16.86
CA LEU A 153 -9.67 -7.62 -17.12
C LEU A 153 -8.75 -8.04 -15.98
N TRP A 154 -7.95 -7.10 -15.45
CA TRP A 154 -7.10 -7.38 -14.28
C TRP A 154 -7.93 -7.65 -13.03
N HIS A 155 -9.01 -6.91 -12.82
CA HIS A 155 -9.94 -7.18 -11.72
C HIS A 155 -10.53 -8.60 -11.82
N ALA A 156 -11.05 -8.97 -12.99
CA ALA A 156 -11.60 -10.31 -13.22
C ALA A 156 -10.53 -11.41 -13.06
N PHE A 157 -9.31 -11.19 -13.56
CA PHE A 157 -8.20 -12.11 -13.40
C PHE A 157 -7.87 -12.33 -11.91
N HIS A 158 -7.69 -11.27 -11.14
CA HIS A 158 -7.38 -11.38 -9.72
C HIS A 158 -8.52 -12.02 -8.91
N ALA A 159 -9.78 -11.68 -9.22
CA ALA A 159 -10.94 -12.31 -8.60
C ALA A 159 -11.01 -13.81 -8.89
N GLY A 160 -10.77 -14.19 -10.16
CA GLY A 160 -10.73 -15.60 -10.58
C GLY A 160 -9.58 -16.37 -9.93
N ALA A 161 -8.39 -15.81 -9.91
CA ALA A 161 -7.22 -16.43 -9.30
C ALA A 161 -7.40 -16.64 -7.78
N ALA A 162 -7.90 -15.62 -7.07
CA ALA A 162 -8.17 -15.71 -5.65
C ALA A 162 -9.26 -16.75 -5.35
N ALA A 163 -10.34 -16.79 -6.13
CA ALA A 163 -11.40 -17.79 -5.99
C ALA A 163 -10.89 -19.23 -6.23
N ALA A 164 -10.08 -19.44 -7.28
CA ALA A 164 -9.47 -20.74 -7.56
C ALA A 164 -8.57 -21.21 -6.43
N LEU A 165 -7.69 -20.36 -5.92
CA LEU A 165 -6.79 -20.63 -4.81
C LEU A 165 -7.55 -20.83 -3.48
N GLY A 166 -8.69 -20.15 -3.31
CA GLY A 166 -9.60 -20.31 -2.17
C GLY A 166 -10.52 -21.55 -2.26
N GLY A 167 -10.49 -22.27 -3.40
CA GLY A 167 -11.27 -23.50 -3.60
C GLY A 167 -12.67 -23.30 -4.22
N ASP A 168 -13.05 -22.08 -4.61
CA ASP A 168 -14.31 -21.81 -5.32
C ASP A 168 -14.11 -21.86 -6.84
N ALA A 169 -14.13 -23.08 -7.40
CA ALA A 169 -13.97 -23.31 -8.82
C ALA A 169 -15.05 -22.61 -9.67
N ALA A 170 -16.30 -22.56 -9.20
CA ALA A 170 -17.39 -21.96 -9.95
C ALA A 170 -17.25 -20.43 -10.05
N ALA A 171 -16.84 -19.75 -8.99
CA ALA A 171 -16.54 -18.33 -9.03
C ALA A 171 -15.31 -18.03 -9.90
N ALA A 172 -14.29 -18.88 -9.85
CA ALA A 172 -13.11 -18.78 -10.70
C ALA A 172 -13.47 -18.85 -12.18
N GLU A 173 -14.24 -19.82 -12.60
CA GLU A 173 -14.70 -19.99 -14.00
C GLU A 173 -15.49 -18.76 -14.46
N ARG A 174 -16.46 -18.28 -13.67
CA ARG A 174 -17.25 -17.07 -14.00
C ARG A 174 -16.38 -15.82 -14.15
N SER A 175 -15.31 -15.73 -13.37
CA SER A 175 -14.41 -14.57 -13.42
C SER A 175 -13.48 -14.65 -14.62
N PHE A 176 -12.88 -15.81 -14.90
CA PHE A 176 -12.01 -16.00 -16.06
C PHE A 176 -12.77 -15.90 -17.40
N ALA A 177 -14.04 -16.30 -17.46
CA ALA A 177 -14.87 -16.08 -18.64
C ALA A 177 -15.03 -14.60 -19.04
N LYS A 178 -14.73 -13.65 -18.15
CA LYS A 178 -14.71 -12.21 -18.46
C LYS A 178 -13.35 -11.73 -19.02
N VAL A 179 -12.32 -12.57 -18.93
CA VAL A 179 -10.95 -12.27 -19.39
C VAL A 179 -10.71 -12.79 -20.81
N LEU A 180 -11.41 -13.86 -21.17
CA LEU A 180 -11.35 -14.53 -22.48
C LEU A 180 -12.27 -13.87 -23.51
#